data_fbc990a4b118658564db6b080923e754
#
_entry.id   fbc990a4b118658564db6b080923e754
#
_cell.length_a   1.000
_cell.length_b   1.000
_cell.length_c   1.000
_cell.angle_alpha   90.00
_cell.angle_beta   90.00
_cell.angle_gamma   90.00
#
_symmetry.space_group_name_H-M   'P 1'
#
loop_
_entity.id
_entity.type
_entity.pdbx_description
1 polymer ?
#
loop_
_entity_poly.entity_id
_entity_poly.type
_entity_poly.pdbx_seq_one_letter_code
_entity_poly.pdbx_strand_id
1 'polypeptide(L)'
;EQIPVLGEHTFFLMQNLHHYSETDSEITNVYDGVQFQVPHIAEYFNSYDKVFFDASLPIQLNDYHIFEDGVERGRLPKYSEEWAAAKSNPEAKNALLARIARDFSSALQRARLMAERNYKLAVPQYWMEDNDIQLLLPVYLGEREENGRPECALALKKITNGRAPYYRGATILTLDMAYNNSRLLAKPDVFWLRQR
;
A
#
# COMPACT_ATOMS: atom_id res chain seq x y z
N GLU A 1 -31.58 8.56 12.09
CA GLU A 1 -30.70 7.48 12.57
C GLU A 1 -29.34 7.64 11.91
N GLN A 2 -28.32 7.87 12.73
CA GLN A 2 -26.95 7.98 12.21
C GLN A 2 -26.49 6.61 11.74
N ILE A 3 -26.17 6.49 10.46
CA ILE A 3 -25.53 5.29 9.91
C ILE A 3 -24.12 5.22 10.51
N PRO A 4 -23.77 4.15 11.23
CA PRO A 4 -22.42 4.05 11.80
C PRO A 4 -21.39 3.95 10.68
N VAL A 5 -20.51 4.93 10.62
CA VAL A 5 -19.36 4.95 9.71
C VAL A 5 -18.30 4.04 10.32
N LEU A 6 -18.33 2.76 10.03
CA LEU A 6 -17.32 1.80 10.51
C LEU A 6 -17.00 0.74 9.45
N GLY A 7 -15.83 0.91 8.83
CA GLY A 7 -15.01 -0.11 8.20
C GLY A 7 -15.73 -1.16 7.35
N GLU A 8 -15.58 -2.41 7.70
CA GLU A 8 -16.10 -3.58 6.96
C GLU A 8 -17.64 -3.58 6.84
N HIS A 9 -18.35 -3.01 7.80
CA HIS A 9 -19.82 -2.93 7.79
C HIS A 9 -20.35 -1.91 6.77
N THR A 10 -19.59 -0.86 6.45
CA THR A 10 -20.02 0.15 5.47
C THR A 10 -20.06 -0.44 4.07
N PHE A 11 -19.11 -1.28 3.71
CA PHE A 11 -19.08 -1.94 2.39
C PHE A 11 -20.25 -2.92 2.22
N PHE A 12 -20.54 -3.71 3.25
CA PHE A 12 -21.66 -4.64 3.25
C PHE A 12 -23.01 -3.92 3.19
N LEU A 13 -23.16 -2.82 3.92
CA LEU A 13 -24.36 -1.96 3.88
C LEU A 13 -24.54 -1.32 2.48
N MET A 14 -23.45 -0.86 1.85
CA MET A 14 -23.54 -0.27 0.51
C MET A 14 -23.90 -1.29 -0.57
N GLN A 15 -23.41 -2.52 -0.49
CA GLN A 15 -23.84 -3.60 -1.39
C GLN A 15 -25.33 -3.93 -1.22
N ASN A 16 -25.80 -3.99 0.02
CA ASN A 16 -27.21 -4.27 0.29
C ASN A 16 -28.11 -3.09 -0.12
N LEU A 17 -27.68 -1.85 0.11
CA LEU A 17 -28.43 -0.66 -0.36
C LEU A 17 -28.53 -0.62 -1.88
N HIS A 18 -27.49 -1.02 -2.61
CA HIS A 18 -27.55 -1.13 -4.06
C HIS A 18 -28.56 -2.19 -4.51
N HIS A 19 -28.56 -3.35 -3.88
CA HIS A 19 -29.54 -4.41 -4.18
C HIS A 19 -30.97 -3.96 -3.89
N TYR A 20 -31.18 -3.25 -2.78
CA TYR A 20 -32.50 -2.70 -2.43
C TYR A 20 -32.93 -1.54 -3.33
N SER A 21 -32.02 -0.68 -3.78
CA SER A 21 -32.36 0.44 -4.68
C SER A 21 -32.82 0.00 -6.08
N GLU A 22 -32.38 -1.17 -6.54
CA GLU A 22 -32.87 -1.76 -7.80
C GLU A 22 -34.25 -2.41 -7.66
N THR A 23 -34.62 -2.82 -6.44
CA THR A 23 -35.85 -3.61 -6.19
C THR A 23 -36.94 -2.86 -5.46
N ASP A 24 -36.62 -1.73 -4.78
CA ASP A 24 -37.57 -1.07 -3.89
C ASP A 24 -37.56 0.45 -4.06
N SER A 25 -38.64 0.97 -4.65
CA SER A 25 -38.85 2.40 -4.92
C SER A 25 -38.96 3.26 -3.65
N GLU A 26 -39.25 2.68 -2.50
CA GLU A 26 -39.37 3.44 -1.24
C GLU A 26 -38.00 3.89 -0.71
N ILE A 27 -36.95 3.11 -0.89
CA ILE A 27 -35.60 3.49 -0.47
C ILE A 27 -35.04 4.62 -1.34
N THR A 28 -35.40 4.65 -2.61
CA THR A 28 -35.01 5.74 -3.51
C THR A 28 -35.59 7.07 -3.06
N ASN A 29 -36.79 7.09 -2.47
CA ASN A 29 -37.45 8.31 -1.99
C ASN A 29 -36.85 8.85 -0.67
N VAL A 30 -36.27 8.02 0.17
CA VAL A 30 -35.64 8.44 1.44
C VAL A 30 -34.31 9.18 1.19
N TYR A 31 -33.67 8.91 0.05
CA TYR A 31 -32.40 9.48 -0.35
C TYR A 31 -32.50 10.41 -1.56
N ASP A 32 -33.71 10.86 -1.87
CA ASP A 32 -33.97 11.80 -2.98
C ASP A 32 -33.19 13.11 -2.75
N GLY A 33 -32.25 13.40 -3.64
CA GLY A 33 -31.32 14.53 -3.55
C GLY A 33 -29.88 14.19 -3.14
N VAL A 34 -29.60 12.96 -2.71
CA VAL A 34 -28.23 12.49 -2.56
C VAL A 34 -27.85 11.70 -3.81
N GLN A 35 -26.98 12.24 -4.65
CA GLN A 35 -26.38 11.47 -5.75
C GLN A 35 -25.49 10.38 -5.14
N PHE A 36 -26.07 9.21 -4.88
CA PHE A 36 -25.28 8.03 -4.63
C PHE A 36 -24.65 7.59 -5.96
N GLN A 37 -23.38 7.88 -6.14
CA GLN A 37 -22.61 7.10 -7.09
C GLN A 37 -22.55 5.69 -6.51
N VAL A 38 -23.28 4.78 -7.17
CA VAL A 38 -23.18 3.36 -6.86
C VAL A 38 -21.71 3.00 -6.94
N PRO A 39 -21.07 2.54 -5.83
CA PRO A 39 -19.68 2.17 -5.91
C PRO A 39 -19.53 1.06 -6.93
N HIS A 40 -18.76 1.31 -7.97
CA HIS A 40 -18.41 0.25 -8.92
C HIS A 40 -17.80 -0.91 -8.14
N ILE A 41 -18.31 -2.11 -8.37
CA ILE A 41 -17.68 -3.33 -7.85
C ILE A 41 -16.26 -3.32 -8.39
N ALA A 42 -15.28 -3.34 -7.49
CA ALA A 42 -13.89 -3.29 -7.89
C ALA A 42 -13.53 -4.53 -8.72
N GLU A 43 -13.06 -4.31 -9.94
CA GLU A 43 -12.53 -5.38 -10.78
C GLU A 43 -11.09 -5.70 -10.37
N TYR A 44 -10.93 -6.51 -9.31
CA TYR A 44 -9.62 -6.79 -8.73
C TYR A 44 -8.69 -7.54 -9.68
N PHE A 45 -9.20 -8.45 -10.50
CA PHE A 45 -8.41 -9.45 -11.23
C PHE A 45 -8.67 -9.46 -12.73
N ASN A 46 -8.71 -8.29 -13.35
CA ASN A 46 -8.85 -8.18 -14.80
C ASN A 46 -7.58 -8.61 -15.56
N SER A 47 -6.43 -8.76 -14.87
CA SER A 47 -5.18 -9.25 -15.43
C SER A 47 -4.30 -9.90 -14.36
N TYR A 48 -3.71 -11.06 -14.66
CA TYR A 48 -2.82 -11.80 -13.75
C TYR A 48 -1.50 -11.06 -13.47
N ASP A 49 -1.05 -10.22 -14.38
CA ASP A 49 0.19 -9.45 -14.24
C ASP A 49 0.09 -8.35 -13.16
N LYS A 50 -1.11 -8.08 -12.66
CA LYS A 50 -1.31 -7.18 -11.52
C LYS A 50 -0.98 -7.83 -10.18
N VAL A 51 -1.03 -9.14 -10.08
CA VAL A 51 -0.81 -9.86 -8.82
C VAL A 51 0.57 -10.51 -8.72
N PHE A 52 1.31 -10.58 -9.83
CA PHE A 52 2.67 -11.10 -9.84
C PHE A 52 3.70 -9.98 -10.00
N PHE A 53 4.71 -10.02 -9.14
CA PHE A 53 5.84 -9.12 -9.23
C PHE A 53 6.82 -9.59 -10.31
N ASP A 54 7.01 -8.75 -11.30
CA ASP A 54 8.02 -8.96 -12.34
C ASP A 54 9.36 -8.38 -11.90
N ALA A 55 10.25 -9.24 -11.42
CA ALA A 55 11.56 -8.83 -10.93
C ALA A 55 12.50 -8.34 -12.04
N SER A 56 12.16 -8.50 -13.32
CA SER A 56 12.95 -7.92 -14.43
C SER A 56 12.74 -6.40 -14.56
N LEU A 57 11.63 -5.88 -14.06
CA LEU A 57 11.31 -4.46 -14.15
C LEU A 57 12.08 -3.64 -13.11
N PRO A 58 12.54 -2.43 -13.49
CA PRO A 58 13.19 -1.53 -12.55
C PRO A 58 12.19 -0.97 -11.53
N ILE A 59 12.64 -0.75 -10.30
CA ILE A 59 11.91 -0.03 -9.27
C ILE A 59 12.47 1.39 -9.20
N GLN A 60 11.62 2.39 -9.36
CA GLN A 60 11.96 3.80 -9.26
C GLN A 60 11.39 4.40 -7.97
N LEU A 61 12.27 5.02 -7.20
CA LEU A 61 11.95 5.79 -6.00
C LEU A 61 12.25 7.26 -6.29
N ASN A 62 11.44 7.88 -7.12
CA ASN A 62 11.74 9.20 -7.67
C ASN A 62 11.36 10.35 -6.73
N ASP A 63 10.75 10.04 -5.60
CA ASP A 63 10.12 11.06 -4.76
C ASP A 63 10.61 10.95 -3.31
N TYR A 64 11.44 11.91 -2.87
CA TYR A 64 11.83 12.01 -1.47
C TYR A 64 10.64 12.22 -0.53
N HIS A 65 9.50 12.66 -1.05
CA HIS A 65 8.27 12.84 -0.29
C HIS A 65 7.77 11.55 0.36
N ILE A 66 7.96 10.38 -0.28
CA ILE A 66 7.56 9.10 0.34
C ILE A 66 8.35 8.80 1.62
N PHE A 67 9.61 9.23 1.69
CA PHE A 67 10.45 9.05 2.88
C PHE A 67 10.10 10.08 3.95
N GLU A 68 9.92 11.34 3.55
CA GLU A 68 9.48 12.41 4.44
C GLU A 68 8.15 12.06 5.10
N ASP A 69 7.13 11.75 4.30
CA ASP A 69 5.83 11.27 4.78
C ASP A 69 5.95 10.01 5.65
N GLY A 70 6.84 9.09 5.25
CA GLY A 70 7.09 7.85 5.96
C GLY A 70 7.60 8.08 7.39
N VAL A 71 8.49 9.02 7.58
CA VAL A 71 9.01 9.37 8.92
C VAL A 71 8.01 10.23 9.69
N GLU A 72 7.43 11.26 9.06
CA GLU A 72 6.47 12.16 9.72
C GLU A 72 5.23 11.45 10.24
N ARG A 73 4.75 10.45 9.50
CA ARG A 73 3.60 9.62 9.90
C ARG A 73 3.96 8.42 10.77
N GLY A 74 5.21 8.37 11.27
CA GLY A 74 5.68 7.29 12.15
C GLY A 74 5.77 5.91 11.49
N ARG A 75 5.78 5.83 10.15
CA ARG A 75 5.89 4.57 9.40
C ARG A 75 7.32 4.06 9.31
N LEU A 76 8.29 4.90 9.64
CA LEU A 76 9.72 4.63 9.68
C LEU A 76 10.29 4.97 11.05
N PRO A 77 9.94 4.20 12.11
CA PRO A 77 10.33 4.51 13.49
C PRO A 77 11.83 4.55 13.69
N LYS A 78 12.60 3.77 12.92
CA LYS A 78 14.06 3.76 12.93
C LYS A 78 14.69 5.16 12.78
N TYR A 79 14.06 6.06 12.06
CA TYR A 79 14.60 7.38 11.76
C TYR A 79 13.91 8.52 12.54
N SER A 80 12.96 8.21 13.43
CA SER A 80 12.13 9.21 14.09
C SER A 80 12.90 10.19 14.97
N GLU A 81 13.90 9.70 15.74
CA GLU A 81 14.72 10.54 16.61
C GLU A 81 15.60 11.50 15.80
N GLU A 82 16.27 10.99 14.77
CA GLU A 82 17.12 11.80 13.91
C GLU A 82 16.30 12.81 13.10
N TRP A 83 15.08 12.41 12.68
CA TRP A 83 14.15 13.34 12.02
C TRP A 83 13.76 14.48 12.93
N ALA A 84 13.42 14.21 14.19
CA ALA A 84 13.07 15.25 15.16
C ALA A 84 14.22 16.24 15.34
N ALA A 85 15.47 15.76 15.36
CA ALA A 85 16.66 16.60 15.47
C ALA A 85 16.96 17.41 14.18
N ALA A 86 16.70 16.80 13.01
CA ALA A 86 17.00 17.37 11.70
C ALA A 86 15.91 18.32 11.18
N LYS A 87 14.68 18.24 11.69
CA LYS A 87 13.48 18.91 11.16
C LYS A 87 13.63 20.42 10.98
N SER A 88 14.38 21.08 11.89
CA SER A 88 14.60 22.54 11.85
C SER A 88 15.81 22.97 11.00
N ASN A 89 16.60 22.03 10.49
CA ASN A 89 17.79 22.29 9.69
C ASN A 89 17.67 21.65 8.30
N PRO A 90 17.51 22.46 7.22
CA PRO A 90 17.33 21.93 5.87
C PRO A 90 18.48 21.04 5.39
N GLU A 91 19.72 21.33 5.74
CA GLU A 91 20.88 20.52 5.34
C GLU A 91 20.87 19.18 6.05
N ALA A 92 20.63 19.14 7.35
CA ALA A 92 20.51 17.91 8.11
C ALA A 92 19.32 17.06 7.64
N LYS A 93 18.19 17.70 7.35
CA LYS A 93 17.01 17.03 6.77
C LYS A 93 17.33 16.36 5.43
N ASN A 94 17.96 17.09 4.51
CA ASN A 94 18.33 16.56 3.19
C ASN A 94 19.37 15.43 3.30
N ALA A 95 20.34 15.55 4.20
CA ALA A 95 21.32 14.50 4.44
C ALA A 95 20.67 13.21 4.99
N LEU A 96 19.70 13.36 5.88
CA LEU A 96 18.93 12.22 6.42
C LEU A 96 18.08 11.57 5.33
N LEU A 97 17.35 12.34 4.54
CA LEU A 97 16.55 11.80 3.43
C LEU A 97 17.42 11.06 2.40
N ALA A 98 18.58 11.60 2.06
CA ALA A 98 19.53 10.93 1.17
C ALA A 98 20.06 9.61 1.76
N ARG A 99 20.24 9.52 3.09
CA ARG A 99 20.61 8.28 3.76
C ARG A 99 19.47 7.27 3.73
N ILE A 100 18.24 7.70 4.06
CA ILE A 100 17.05 6.84 3.97
C ILE A 100 16.91 6.27 2.56
N ALA A 101 17.05 7.10 1.53
CA ALA A 101 16.98 6.66 0.14
C ALA A 101 18.01 5.58 -0.20
N ARG A 102 19.25 5.69 0.30
CA ARG A 102 20.29 4.66 0.11
C ARG A 102 19.95 3.36 0.83
N ASP A 103 19.48 3.45 2.08
CA ASP A 103 19.07 2.29 2.87
C ASP A 103 17.91 1.56 2.19
N PHE A 104 16.92 2.30 1.69
CA PHE A 104 15.82 1.74 0.90
C PHE A 104 16.28 1.11 -0.40
N SER A 105 17.18 1.75 -1.15
CA SER A 105 17.72 1.19 -2.39
C SER A 105 18.37 -0.17 -2.16
N SER A 106 19.18 -0.29 -1.12
CA SER A 106 19.83 -1.54 -0.74
C SER A 106 18.81 -2.60 -0.29
N ALA A 107 17.81 -2.20 0.51
CA ALA A 107 16.74 -3.09 0.98
C ALA A 107 15.89 -3.61 -0.19
N LEU A 108 15.57 -2.75 -1.16
CA LEU A 108 14.78 -3.14 -2.33
C LEU A 108 15.54 -4.07 -3.28
N GLN A 109 16.85 -3.92 -3.43
CA GLN A 109 17.66 -4.89 -4.16
C GLN A 109 17.57 -6.27 -3.52
N ARG A 110 17.66 -6.35 -2.18
CA ARG A 110 17.48 -7.62 -1.46
C ARG A 110 16.07 -8.18 -1.64
N ALA A 111 15.04 -7.36 -1.45
CA ALA A 111 13.66 -7.79 -1.62
C ALA A 111 13.38 -8.30 -3.05
N ARG A 112 13.94 -7.65 -4.07
CA ARG A 112 13.87 -8.10 -5.45
C ARG A 112 14.48 -9.49 -5.65
N LEU A 113 15.72 -9.70 -5.18
CA LEU A 113 16.39 -11.01 -5.25
C LEU A 113 15.62 -12.11 -4.49
N MET A 114 14.96 -11.76 -3.39
CA MET A 114 14.10 -12.68 -2.66
C MET A 114 12.82 -12.99 -3.46
N ALA A 115 12.23 -11.99 -4.10
CA ALA A 115 11.03 -12.15 -4.93
C ALA A 115 11.29 -13.01 -6.19
N GLU A 116 12.47 -12.91 -6.78
CA GLU A 116 12.91 -13.80 -7.88
C GLU A 116 12.89 -15.29 -7.49
N ARG A 117 13.11 -15.59 -6.21
CA ARG A 117 13.15 -16.97 -5.67
C ARG A 117 11.84 -17.40 -5.03
N ASN A 118 10.99 -16.45 -4.68
CA ASN A 118 9.70 -16.73 -4.04
C ASN A 118 8.65 -15.75 -4.54
N TYR A 119 7.85 -16.16 -5.50
CA TYR A 119 6.79 -15.33 -6.10
C TYR A 119 5.74 -14.84 -5.09
N LYS A 120 5.58 -15.52 -3.95
CA LYS A 120 4.68 -15.09 -2.87
C LYS A 120 5.22 -13.93 -2.04
N LEU A 121 6.51 -13.55 -2.20
CA LEU A 121 7.09 -12.49 -1.39
C LEU A 121 6.38 -11.16 -1.62
N ALA A 122 6.07 -10.84 -2.88
CA ALA A 122 5.27 -9.67 -3.22
C ALA A 122 3.79 -9.98 -2.96
N VAL A 123 3.15 -9.14 -2.14
CA VAL A 123 1.76 -9.33 -1.73
C VAL A 123 0.87 -8.31 -2.41
N PRO A 124 -0.17 -8.71 -3.16
CA PRO A 124 -1.10 -7.76 -3.73
C PRO A 124 -1.94 -7.09 -2.64
N GLN A 125 -2.15 -5.79 -2.79
CA GLN A 125 -3.11 -5.00 -2.03
C GLN A 125 -4.03 -4.23 -2.98
N TYR A 126 -5.25 -3.97 -2.54
CA TYR A 126 -6.14 -3.06 -3.23
C TYR A 126 -5.94 -1.62 -2.73
N TRP A 127 -5.81 -0.68 -3.67
CA TRP A 127 -5.68 0.73 -3.37
C TRP A 127 -6.92 1.48 -3.86
N MET A 128 -7.75 1.91 -2.93
CA MET A 128 -9.08 2.49 -3.24
C MET A 128 -9.02 3.78 -4.05
N GLU A 129 -8.03 4.63 -3.83
CA GLU A 129 -7.92 5.92 -4.53
C GLU A 129 -7.68 5.75 -6.04
N ASP A 130 -6.90 4.74 -6.42
CA ASP A 130 -6.61 4.42 -7.82
C ASP A 130 -7.58 3.39 -8.39
N ASN A 131 -8.44 2.78 -7.58
CA ASN A 131 -9.25 1.61 -7.92
C ASN A 131 -8.43 0.52 -8.61
N ASP A 132 -7.25 0.23 -8.10
CA ASP A 132 -6.28 -0.65 -8.73
C ASP A 132 -5.51 -1.48 -7.70
N ILE A 133 -4.82 -2.52 -8.19
CA ILE A 133 -3.94 -3.36 -7.38
C ILE A 133 -2.54 -2.78 -7.38
N GLN A 134 -1.95 -2.71 -6.21
CA GLN A 134 -0.54 -2.44 -5.99
C GLN A 134 0.13 -3.65 -5.36
N LEU A 135 1.43 -3.79 -5.52
CA LEU A 135 2.21 -4.86 -4.91
C LEU A 135 3.00 -4.34 -3.71
N LEU A 136 2.94 -5.08 -2.62
CA LEU A 136 3.70 -4.81 -1.41
C LEU A 136 5.00 -5.60 -1.43
N LEU A 137 6.13 -4.92 -1.28
CA LEU A 137 7.42 -5.56 -1.00
C LEU A 137 7.85 -5.32 0.44
N PRO A 138 8.40 -6.34 1.13
CA PRO A 138 8.97 -6.17 2.45
C PRO A 138 10.26 -5.34 2.39
N VAL A 139 10.44 -4.42 3.33
CA VAL A 139 11.62 -3.58 3.43
C VAL A 139 12.36 -3.90 4.73
N TYR A 140 13.57 -4.45 4.59
CA TYR A 140 14.49 -4.78 5.68
C TYR A 140 15.59 -3.73 5.72
N LEU A 141 15.52 -2.78 6.66
CA LEU A 141 16.46 -1.67 6.78
C LEU A 141 17.68 -1.98 7.65
N GLY A 142 17.67 -3.10 8.35
CA GLY A 142 18.77 -3.59 9.18
C GLY A 142 19.77 -4.45 8.41
N GLU A 143 20.98 -4.61 8.97
CA GLU A 143 22.02 -5.49 8.40
C GLU A 143 21.70 -6.97 8.59
N ARG A 144 20.92 -7.31 9.58
CA ARG A 144 20.42 -8.67 9.85
C ARG A 144 18.95 -8.63 10.22
N GLU A 145 18.23 -9.62 9.74
CA GLU A 145 16.90 -9.96 10.19
C GLU A 145 16.94 -10.40 11.66
N GLU A 146 17.00 -9.46 12.60
CA GLU A 146 17.01 -9.83 14.02
C GLU A 146 15.84 -10.70 14.43
N ASN A 147 14.74 -10.68 13.65
CA ASN A 147 13.57 -11.54 13.85
C ASN A 147 12.90 -12.01 12.54
N GLY A 148 13.57 -11.92 11.38
CA GLY A 148 12.99 -12.32 10.08
C GLY A 148 11.77 -11.47 9.66
N ARG A 149 11.55 -10.32 10.30
CA ARG A 149 10.41 -9.44 10.03
C ARG A 149 10.89 -8.11 9.45
N PRO A 150 10.30 -7.63 8.34
CA PRO A 150 10.65 -6.32 7.78
C PRO A 150 10.18 -5.19 8.69
N GLU A 151 10.82 -4.04 8.60
CA GLU A 151 10.46 -2.82 9.32
C GLU A 151 9.17 -2.19 8.75
N CYS A 152 9.00 -2.28 7.44
CA CYS A 152 7.83 -1.73 6.76
C CYS A 152 7.59 -2.46 5.44
N ALA A 153 6.52 -2.10 4.76
CA ALA A 153 6.24 -2.50 3.39
C ALA A 153 6.27 -1.29 2.46
N LEU A 154 6.82 -1.47 1.25
CA LEU A 154 6.72 -0.49 0.17
C LEU A 154 5.63 -0.92 -0.80
N ALA A 155 4.65 -0.05 -1.01
CA ALA A 155 3.64 -0.23 -2.04
C ALA A 155 4.22 0.20 -3.40
N LEU A 156 4.09 -0.67 -4.39
CA LEU A 156 4.58 -0.49 -5.76
C LEU A 156 3.40 -0.43 -6.73
N LYS A 157 3.36 0.63 -7.53
CA LYS A 157 2.44 0.75 -8.67
C LYS A 157 3.17 0.42 -9.96
N LYS A 158 2.65 -0.52 -10.74
CA LYS A 158 3.18 -0.83 -12.08
C LYS A 158 2.77 0.26 -13.06
N ILE A 159 3.73 0.84 -13.76
CA ILE A 159 3.53 1.89 -14.76
C ILE A 159 3.83 1.31 -16.14
N THR A 160 2.86 1.42 -17.05
CA THR A 160 2.94 0.85 -18.40
C THR A 160 2.74 1.88 -19.52
N ASN A 161 2.67 3.17 -19.20
CA ASN A 161 2.29 4.25 -20.13
C ASN A 161 3.33 4.50 -21.23
N GLY A 162 3.27 3.78 -22.32
CA GLY A 162 3.96 4.07 -23.61
C GLY A 162 5.49 4.00 -23.61
N ARG A 163 6.13 3.70 -22.47
CA ARG A 163 7.56 3.46 -22.30
C ARG A 163 7.78 2.03 -21.78
N ALA A 164 9.05 1.64 -21.67
CA ALA A 164 9.35 0.40 -20.98
C ALA A 164 8.68 0.38 -19.59
N PRO A 165 7.98 -0.71 -19.21
CA PRO A 165 7.28 -0.79 -17.94
C PRO A 165 8.26 -0.73 -16.78
N TYR A 166 7.80 -0.19 -15.64
CA TYR A 166 8.56 -0.10 -14.40
C TYR A 166 7.63 -0.07 -13.19
N TYR A 167 8.18 -0.30 -12.01
CA TYR A 167 7.48 -0.08 -10.75
C TYR A 167 7.85 1.26 -10.16
N ARG A 168 6.85 2.04 -9.77
CA ARG A 168 7.02 3.26 -8.99
C ARG A 168 6.69 2.97 -7.53
N GLY A 169 7.59 3.36 -6.61
CA GLY A 169 7.27 3.41 -5.19
C GLY A 169 6.14 4.41 -4.95
N ALA A 170 5.03 3.96 -4.40
CA ALA A 170 3.84 4.78 -4.18
C ALA A 170 3.79 5.31 -2.73
N THR A 171 3.94 4.44 -1.74
CA THR A 171 3.93 4.82 -0.33
C THR A 171 4.57 3.75 0.55
N ILE A 172 5.03 4.17 1.73
CA ILE A 172 5.52 3.29 2.78
C ILE A 172 4.37 3.00 3.74
N LEU A 173 4.19 1.75 4.11
CA LEU A 173 3.16 1.27 5.01
C LEU A 173 3.79 0.57 6.21
N THR A 174 3.18 0.72 7.38
CA THR A 174 3.47 -0.19 8.49
C THR A 174 2.99 -1.61 8.13
N LEU A 175 3.50 -2.62 8.80
CA LEU A 175 3.08 -4.01 8.53
C LEU A 175 1.59 -4.22 8.81
N ASP A 176 1.03 -3.55 9.82
CA ASP A 176 -0.39 -3.63 10.13
C ASP A 176 -1.26 -2.98 9.04
N MET A 177 -0.86 -1.82 8.52
CA MET A 177 -1.53 -1.20 7.36
C MET A 177 -1.45 -2.10 6.13
N ALA A 178 -0.28 -2.63 5.83
CA ALA A 178 -0.05 -3.54 4.71
C ALA A 178 -0.90 -4.81 4.82
N TYR A 179 -0.99 -5.38 6.02
CA TYR A 179 -1.84 -6.53 6.29
C TYR A 179 -3.33 -6.21 6.07
N ASN A 180 -3.81 -5.09 6.61
CA ASN A 180 -5.21 -4.71 6.47
C ASN A 180 -5.60 -4.44 5.01
N ASN A 181 -4.74 -3.75 4.25
CA ASN A 181 -4.98 -3.47 2.84
C ASN A 181 -4.96 -4.75 1.98
N SER A 182 -4.04 -5.68 2.25
CA SER A 182 -3.97 -6.94 1.51
C SER A 182 -5.17 -7.85 1.80
N ARG A 183 -5.72 -7.81 3.02
CA ARG A 183 -6.92 -8.57 3.39
C ARG A 183 -8.17 -8.20 2.59
N LEU A 184 -8.22 -7.02 1.99
CA LEU A 184 -9.32 -6.64 1.10
C LEU A 184 -9.41 -7.56 -0.12
N LEU A 185 -8.30 -8.13 -0.55
CA LEU A 185 -8.23 -9.10 -1.66
C LEU A 185 -8.30 -10.53 -1.17
N ALA A 186 -7.40 -10.90 -0.25
CA ALA A 186 -7.31 -12.21 0.36
C ALA A 186 -6.47 -12.16 1.63
N LYS A 187 -6.68 -13.12 2.55
CA LYS A 187 -5.82 -13.26 3.73
C LYS A 187 -4.38 -13.55 3.28
N PRO A 188 -3.40 -12.72 3.64
CA PRO A 188 -2.01 -12.96 3.25
C PRO A 188 -1.48 -14.26 3.87
N ASP A 189 -0.90 -15.13 3.05
CA ASP A 189 -0.24 -16.36 3.47
C ASP A 189 1.27 -16.26 3.25
N VAL A 190 1.88 -15.23 3.81
CA VAL A 190 3.32 -15.01 3.72
C VAL A 190 3.92 -14.78 5.10
N PHE A 191 5.14 -15.29 5.30
CA PHE A 191 5.77 -15.28 6.63
C PHE A 191 6.01 -13.87 7.18
N TRP A 192 6.30 -12.90 6.32
CA TRP A 192 6.64 -11.55 6.74
C TRP A 192 5.42 -10.65 7.03
N LEU A 193 4.23 -11.03 6.54
CA LEU A 193 2.99 -10.24 6.67
C LEU A 193 1.92 -11.06 7.42
N ARG A 194 2.26 -11.62 8.55
CA ARG A 194 1.32 -12.30 9.45
C ARG A 194 0.92 -11.39 10.60
N GLN A 195 -0.34 -11.40 10.95
CA GLN A 195 -0.82 -10.80 12.19
C GLN A 195 -0.25 -11.59 13.39
N ARG A 196 0.14 -10.87 14.44
CA ARG A 196 0.57 -11.47 15.70
C ARG A 196 -0.63 -12.03 16.47
#